data_143de0c330e94df1ba41f6cf386649fd
#
_entry.id   143de0c330e94df1ba41f6cf386649fd
#
_cell.length_a   1.000
_cell.length_b   1.000
_cell.length_c   1.000
_cell.angle_alpha   90.00
_cell.angle_beta   90.00
_cell.angle_gamma   90.00
#
_symmetry.space_group_name_H-M   'P 1'
#
loop_
_entity.id
_entity.type
_entity.pdbx_description
1 polymer ?
#
loop_
_entity_poly.entity_id
_entity_poly.type
_entity_poly.pdbx_seq_one_letter_code
_entity_poly.pdbx_strand_id
1 'polypeptide(L)'
;MSLVLGLSPIGPIGPIARRSSWSLCGQFPHQHRLWSVSGGGSLEPLNHAPYSSLAREPQLDPVQSRWQRHFSAGSSIMSAPTLTLDNLNPCVKRMEYAVRGPLVIRATELEKEIEKGVKKPFPDVIKANIGDAHAMGNKPITFLRQVLALVTYPELLKSADFPEDAKNRAQTILAGCRGGSAGSYSDSAGIEIIRRHVAQYIEKRDGGTPADWNNIILSAGASESIRAVLKLMISLEGGKSTPGVMIPTPQYPLYSASLAEMNMDQIGYYLNEEKNWALDISELERALNEAKDRCTPRAIVIINPGNPTGSVLSEQNIKDVIKFAHENRLFVFADEVYQNNVYAEGCAFHSFKKVMMQMGEPYSHMELASFMSCSKGYMGECGIRGGYAEIINIDKDVRAMLNKSISAKLCPTVIGQACMDVVVHPPEKGDASYESFIAEKEAVLASLAERAKLVADTFNSIEGFTCNVVQGAMYAFPQLHLPEKAIAKAKEHNQNPDVFYAFQLLENTGICIIPGSGFGQRPNTYHFRTTILPQKDMLISMLDRLKTFHLKFLKDYSD
;
A
#
# COMPACT_ATOMS: atom_id res chain seq x y z
N MET A 1 -6.76 60.72 -39.47
CA MET A 1 -5.58 61.59 -39.20
C MET A 1 -4.50 60.68 -38.64
N SER A 2 -3.45 60.57 -39.41
CA SER A 2 -2.24 59.79 -39.21
C SER A 2 -1.43 60.23 -38.00
N LEU A 3 -0.71 59.31 -37.39
CA LEU A 3 0.72 59.45 -37.14
C LEU A 3 1.34 58.09 -36.79
N VAL A 4 2.25 57.71 -37.67
CA VAL A 4 3.19 56.55 -37.64
C VAL A 4 4.49 57.03 -37.02
N LEU A 5 5.10 56.23 -36.16
CA LEU A 5 6.54 56.13 -35.83
C LEU A 5 6.71 54.78 -35.13
N GLY A 6 7.37 53.77 -35.57
CA GLY A 6 8.65 53.70 -36.31
C GLY A 6 9.77 53.41 -35.32
N LEU A 7 10.11 52.14 -34.98
CA LEU A 7 11.40 51.80 -34.39
C LEU A 7 11.83 50.38 -34.82
N SER A 8 13.07 50.35 -35.28
CA SER A 8 13.81 49.22 -35.87
C SER A 8 14.39 48.24 -34.81
N PRO A 9 14.89 47.09 -35.26
CA PRO A 9 15.20 45.92 -34.43
C PRO A 9 16.64 45.90 -33.89
N ILE A 10 16.84 45.31 -32.75
CA ILE A 10 18.17 45.01 -32.19
C ILE A 10 18.44 43.51 -32.35
N GLY A 11 19.59 43.22 -32.93
CA GLY A 11 20.06 41.88 -33.33
C GLY A 11 20.56 40.99 -32.18
N PRO A 12 20.99 39.77 -32.49
CA PRO A 12 21.16 38.67 -31.52
C PRO A 12 22.49 38.75 -30.79
N ILE A 13 22.45 38.43 -29.49
CA ILE A 13 23.64 38.26 -28.63
C ILE A 13 23.96 36.76 -28.56
N GLY A 14 25.19 36.43 -28.93
CA GLY A 14 25.76 35.08 -28.96
C GLY A 14 26.10 34.51 -27.57
N PRO A 15 26.51 33.22 -27.49
CA PRO A 15 26.57 32.46 -26.25
C PRO A 15 27.83 32.75 -25.42
N ILE A 16 27.64 33.00 -24.13
CA ILE A 16 28.74 33.16 -23.16
C ILE A 16 29.06 31.77 -22.58
N ALA A 17 30.27 31.32 -22.87
CA ALA A 17 30.90 30.16 -22.25
C ALA A 17 31.20 30.43 -20.76
N ARG A 18 30.71 29.60 -19.86
CA ARG A 18 31.16 29.55 -18.46
C ARG A 18 32.04 28.34 -18.24
N ARG A 19 33.34 28.61 -18.09
CA ARG A 19 34.29 27.74 -17.35
C ARG A 19 34.12 28.05 -15.86
N SER A 20 33.95 27.05 -15.03
CA SER A 20 34.48 27.07 -13.67
C SER A 20 34.74 25.62 -13.22
N SER A 21 36.03 25.37 -13.15
CA SER A 21 36.71 24.25 -12.54
C SER A 21 36.58 24.32 -11.00
N TRP A 22 36.14 23.24 -10.38
CA TRP A 22 36.56 22.90 -9.01
C TRP A 22 36.90 21.41 -8.98
N SER A 23 38.19 21.12 -8.97
CA SER A 23 38.75 19.81 -8.63
C SER A 23 39.17 19.83 -7.17
N LEU A 24 38.75 18.82 -6.42
CA LEU A 24 39.43 18.31 -5.22
C LEU A 24 39.03 16.83 -5.13
N CYS A 25 39.86 16.04 -5.58
CA CYS A 25 40.87 15.10 -5.11
C CYS A 25 40.44 14.35 -3.83
N GLY A 26 40.31 13.03 -3.98
CA GLY A 26 40.08 12.07 -2.90
C GLY A 26 40.01 10.65 -3.46
N GLN A 27 41.12 10.14 -3.98
CA GLN A 27 41.25 8.74 -4.38
C GLN A 27 41.40 7.85 -3.14
N PHE A 28 40.61 6.78 -3.06
CA PHE A 28 40.95 5.59 -2.30
C PHE A 28 40.93 4.36 -3.22
N PRO A 29 41.90 3.45 -3.13
CA PRO A 29 42.09 2.38 -4.10
C PRO A 29 41.27 1.12 -3.76
N HIS A 30 40.68 0.53 -4.80
CA HIS A 30 40.16 -0.83 -4.80
C HIS A 30 41.29 -1.86 -4.73
N GLN A 31 41.22 -2.80 -3.81
CA GLN A 31 41.94 -4.06 -3.91
C GLN A 31 40.93 -5.22 -4.00
N HIS A 32 40.90 -5.81 -5.19
CA HIS A 32 40.34 -7.16 -5.42
C HIS A 32 41.29 -8.19 -4.82
N ARG A 33 40.76 -9.15 -4.06
CA ARG A 33 41.39 -10.47 -3.88
C ARG A 33 40.37 -11.58 -4.15
N LEU A 34 40.73 -12.30 -5.18
CA LEU A 34 40.19 -13.62 -5.55
C LEU A 34 40.59 -14.66 -4.47
N TRP A 35 39.70 -15.56 -4.12
CA TRP A 35 40.00 -16.77 -3.39
C TRP A 35 39.77 -17.98 -4.29
N SER A 36 40.85 -18.73 -4.50
CA SER A 36 40.86 -20.07 -5.08
C SER A 36 40.92 -21.10 -3.97
N VAL A 37 40.15 -22.18 -4.19
CA VAL A 37 40.06 -23.36 -3.33
C VAL A 37 41.19 -24.35 -3.69
N SER A 38 41.86 -24.90 -2.69
CA SER A 38 42.42 -26.29 -2.77
C SER A 38 42.87 -26.79 -1.39
N GLY A 39 42.27 -27.87 -0.90
CA GLY A 39 42.92 -29.16 -0.65
C GLY A 39 43.58 -29.43 0.71
N GLY A 40 42.89 -30.19 1.54
CA GLY A 40 43.27 -31.44 2.14
C GLY A 40 44.44 -31.53 3.15
N GLY A 41 44.20 -32.20 4.31
CA GLY A 41 45.24 -32.87 5.09
C GLY A 41 45.05 -32.87 6.61
N SER A 42 44.63 -33.99 7.12
CA SER A 42 44.55 -34.39 8.55
C SER A 42 45.92 -34.51 9.22
N LEU A 43 45.98 -34.34 10.56
CA LEU A 43 46.66 -35.22 11.54
C LEU A 43 46.59 -34.65 12.98
N GLU A 44 46.13 -35.45 13.91
CA GLU A 44 46.21 -35.36 15.37
C GLU A 44 47.56 -35.89 15.90
N PRO A 45 47.67 -36.05 17.27
CA PRO A 45 47.96 -35.10 18.35
C PRO A 45 49.30 -35.45 19.07
N LEU A 46 49.72 -34.64 20.05
CA LEU A 46 50.58 -35.17 21.16
C LEU A 46 50.58 -34.21 22.39
N ASN A 47 50.35 -34.84 23.54
CA ASN A 47 50.49 -34.38 24.91
C ASN A 47 51.89 -33.91 25.32
N HIS A 48 51.99 -32.98 26.26
CA HIS A 48 52.76 -33.07 27.52
C HIS A 48 52.63 -31.82 28.40
N ALA A 49 52.27 -31.98 29.66
CA ALA A 49 52.49 -31.11 30.81
C ALA A 49 53.73 -31.61 31.58
N PRO A 50 54.15 -31.04 32.73
CA PRO A 50 54.03 -29.72 33.34
C PRO A 50 55.41 -29.12 33.79
N TYR A 51 55.50 -27.88 34.28
CA TYR A 51 56.29 -27.55 35.49
C TYR A 51 55.98 -26.11 36.02
N SER A 52 55.94 -26.07 37.34
CA SER A 52 55.67 -24.98 38.24
C SER A 52 56.84 -24.00 38.42
N SER A 53 56.55 -22.70 38.61
CA SER A 53 57.29 -21.91 39.61
C SER A 53 56.54 -20.60 39.95
N LEU A 54 56.45 -20.34 41.26
CA LEU A 54 55.86 -19.23 41.95
C LEU A 54 56.62 -17.90 41.68
N ALA A 55 55.90 -16.85 41.28
CA ALA A 55 56.32 -15.47 41.49
C ALA A 55 55.08 -14.64 41.87
N ARG A 56 55.10 -14.00 43.03
CA ARG A 56 54.06 -13.12 43.56
C ARG A 56 53.98 -11.85 42.72
N GLU A 57 52.81 -11.56 42.16
CA GLU A 57 52.51 -10.25 41.59
C GLU A 57 51.98 -9.28 42.65
N PRO A 58 52.27 -7.97 42.53
CA PRO A 58 51.75 -6.95 43.43
C PRO A 58 50.28 -6.68 43.13
N GLN A 59 49.45 -6.57 44.20
CA GLN A 59 48.04 -6.23 44.10
C GLN A 59 47.86 -4.83 43.55
N LEU A 60 47.24 -4.70 42.38
CA LEU A 60 46.82 -3.45 41.77
C LEU A 60 45.37 -3.13 42.19
N ASP A 61 45.13 -1.84 42.44
CA ASP A 61 43.87 -1.20 42.85
C ASP A 61 42.69 -1.61 41.95
N PRO A 62 41.52 -1.93 42.51
CA PRO A 62 40.34 -2.43 41.74
C PRO A 62 39.85 -1.49 40.65
N VAL A 63 40.17 -0.20 40.69
CA VAL A 63 39.76 0.78 39.67
C VAL A 63 40.69 0.76 38.43
N GLN A 64 41.99 0.51 38.64
CA GLN A 64 42.93 0.42 37.50
C GLN A 64 42.82 -0.92 36.72
N SER A 65 42.42 -2.00 37.36
CA SER A 65 42.25 -3.31 36.75
C SER A 65 41.08 -3.36 35.76
N ARG A 66 40.13 -2.41 35.84
CA ARG A 66 38.96 -2.35 34.97
C ARG A 66 39.29 -1.70 33.59
N TRP A 67 40.30 -0.82 33.56
CA TRP A 67 40.71 -0.12 32.32
C TRP A 67 41.80 -0.86 31.51
N GLN A 68 42.65 -1.63 32.19
CA GLN A 68 43.72 -2.38 31.51
C GLN A 68 43.27 -3.67 30.82
N ARG A 69 42.08 -4.19 31.15
CA ARG A 69 41.49 -5.34 30.43
C ARG A 69 40.91 -4.99 29.08
N HIS A 70 40.89 -3.72 28.68
CA HIS A 70 40.35 -3.31 27.38
C HIS A 70 41.43 -3.07 26.31
N PHE A 71 42.74 -3.19 26.61
CA PHE A 71 43.78 -2.80 25.66
C PHE A 71 44.85 -3.84 25.33
N SER A 72 44.67 -5.09 25.72
CA SER A 72 45.63 -6.13 25.33
C SER A 72 44.95 -7.35 24.72
N ALA A 73 44.58 -7.22 23.46
CA ALA A 73 44.52 -8.28 22.45
C ALA A 73 44.17 -7.62 21.12
N GLY A 74 45.12 -7.42 20.27
CA GLY A 74 44.94 -7.01 18.87
C GLY A 74 44.32 -8.13 18.04
N SER A 75 43.09 -8.48 18.33
CA SER A 75 42.13 -9.02 17.38
C SER A 75 40.96 -8.07 17.43
N SER A 76 40.54 -7.53 16.31
CA SER A 76 39.27 -6.79 16.20
C SER A 76 38.16 -7.72 16.60
N ILE A 77 37.81 -7.75 17.87
CA ILE A 77 36.58 -8.37 18.34
C ILE A 77 35.49 -7.44 17.82
N MET A 78 35.06 -7.70 16.57
CA MET A 78 33.73 -7.25 16.13
C MET A 78 32.79 -7.83 17.17
N SER A 79 32.27 -6.99 18.07
CA SER A 79 31.27 -7.41 19.03
C SER A 79 30.12 -8.03 18.24
N ALA A 80 29.71 -9.23 18.59
CA ALA A 80 28.55 -9.87 17.97
C ALA A 80 27.37 -8.89 18.02
N PRO A 81 26.56 -8.79 16.94
CA PRO A 81 25.40 -7.91 16.93
C PRO A 81 24.51 -8.16 18.16
N THR A 82 24.11 -7.09 18.82
CA THR A 82 23.18 -7.20 19.97
C THR A 82 21.81 -7.73 19.54
N LEU A 83 21.35 -7.34 18.34
CA LEU A 83 20.10 -7.80 17.76
C LEU A 83 20.41 -8.83 16.65
N THR A 84 19.86 -10.03 16.79
CA THR A 84 20.02 -11.14 15.85
C THR A 84 18.66 -11.73 15.50
N LEU A 85 18.60 -12.61 14.50
CA LEU A 85 17.35 -13.32 14.18
C LEU A 85 16.81 -14.13 15.35
N ASP A 86 17.67 -14.61 16.26
CA ASP A 86 17.23 -15.44 17.39
C ASP A 86 16.49 -14.63 18.45
N ASN A 87 16.88 -13.38 18.66
CA ASN A 87 16.29 -12.50 19.66
C ASN A 87 15.42 -11.38 19.06
N LEU A 88 15.21 -11.36 17.73
CA LEU A 88 14.28 -10.45 17.06
C LEU A 88 12.84 -10.76 17.49
N ASN A 89 12.00 -9.70 17.53
CA ASN A 89 10.56 -9.83 17.76
C ASN A 89 9.95 -10.94 16.89
N PRO A 90 9.39 -12.01 17.49
CA PRO A 90 8.83 -13.15 16.73
C PRO A 90 7.65 -12.76 15.85
N CYS A 91 6.91 -11.71 16.19
CA CYS A 91 5.80 -11.21 15.38
C CYS A 91 6.29 -10.60 14.06
N VAL A 92 7.42 -9.90 14.09
CA VAL A 92 8.06 -9.37 12.88
C VAL A 92 8.59 -10.49 11.98
N LYS A 93 9.12 -11.57 12.58
CA LYS A 93 9.56 -12.76 11.82
C LYS A 93 8.42 -13.45 11.08
N ARG A 94 7.21 -13.49 11.68
CA ARG A 94 6.02 -14.14 11.10
C ARG A 94 5.30 -13.30 10.07
N MET A 95 5.60 -11.99 10.02
CA MET A 95 4.94 -11.07 9.11
C MET A 95 5.34 -11.34 7.66
N GLU A 96 4.35 -11.55 6.80
CA GLU A 96 4.52 -11.66 5.36
C GLU A 96 3.79 -10.52 4.64
N TYR A 97 4.43 -9.98 3.61
CA TYR A 97 3.86 -8.90 2.81
C TYR A 97 4.16 -9.12 1.33
N ALA A 98 3.33 -9.91 0.66
CA ALA A 98 3.54 -10.40 -0.72
C ALA A 98 3.75 -9.29 -1.75
N VAL A 99 3.16 -8.10 -1.54
CA VAL A 99 3.30 -6.93 -2.44
C VAL A 99 4.75 -6.44 -2.55
N ARG A 100 5.63 -6.84 -1.62
CA ARG A 100 7.08 -6.51 -1.57
C ARG A 100 7.95 -7.75 -1.47
N GLY A 101 7.42 -8.91 -1.84
CA GLY A 101 8.07 -10.21 -1.72
C GLY A 101 9.17 -10.49 -2.77
N PRO A 102 9.72 -11.73 -2.78
CA PRO A 102 10.87 -12.14 -3.60
C PRO A 102 10.69 -11.87 -5.11
N LEU A 103 9.48 -12.06 -5.64
CA LEU A 103 9.19 -11.81 -7.06
C LEU A 103 9.41 -10.34 -7.44
N VAL A 104 9.03 -9.40 -6.55
CA VAL A 104 9.21 -7.96 -6.78
C VAL A 104 10.69 -7.56 -6.68
N ILE A 105 11.42 -8.20 -5.78
CA ILE A 105 12.88 -8.03 -5.67
C ILE A 105 13.53 -8.48 -6.97
N ARG A 106 13.17 -9.68 -7.47
CA ARG A 106 13.70 -10.21 -8.73
C ARG A 106 13.36 -9.32 -9.93
N ALA A 107 12.15 -8.79 -10.00
CA ALA A 107 11.76 -7.82 -11.04
C ALA A 107 12.67 -6.57 -11.04
N THR A 108 13.01 -6.06 -9.85
CA THR A 108 13.93 -4.92 -9.72
C THR A 108 15.38 -5.27 -10.10
N GLU A 109 15.82 -6.50 -9.85
CA GLU A 109 17.12 -6.99 -10.32
C GLU A 109 17.16 -7.06 -11.84
N LEU A 110 16.10 -7.59 -12.47
CA LEU A 110 15.99 -7.67 -13.93
C LEU A 110 16.04 -6.27 -14.60
N GLU A 111 15.37 -5.28 -14.01
CA GLU A 111 15.48 -3.89 -14.49
C GLU A 111 16.95 -3.42 -14.49
N LYS A 112 17.64 -3.60 -13.36
CA LYS A 112 19.07 -3.23 -13.24
C LYS A 112 19.98 -4.01 -14.19
N GLU A 113 19.65 -5.27 -14.49
CA GLU A 113 20.38 -6.08 -15.46
C GLU A 113 20.19 -5.52 -16.88
N ILE A 114 18.95 -5.14 -17.26
CA ILE A 114 18.65 -4.51 -18.56
C ILE A 114 19.35 -3.15 -18.68
N GLU A 115 19.28 -2.31 -17.64
CA GLU A 115 19.98 -1.01 -17.61
C GLU A 115 21.50 -1.15 -17.82
N LYS A 116 22.10 -2.26 -17.36
CA LYS A 116 23.50 -2.59 -17.56
C LYS A 116 23.80 -3.23 -18.93
N GLY A 117 22.79 -3.35 -19.82
CA GLY A 117 22.93 -3.91 -21.14
C GLY A 117 22.90 -5.44 -21.21
N VAL A 118 22.49 -6.13 -20.15
CA VAL A 118 22.29 -7.58 -20.18
C VAL A 118 21.06 -7.90 -21.04
N LYS A 119 21.28 -8.68 -22.12
CA LYS A 119 20.20 -9.07 -23.03
C LYS A 119 19.20 -10.01 -22.34
N LYS A 120 17.93 -9.68 -22.45
CA LYS A 120 16.79 -10.48 -21.99
C LYS A 120 15.87 -10.80 -23.16
N PRO A 121 14.98 -11.80 -23.06
CA PRO A 121 14.00 -12.10 -24.10
C PRO A 121 12.89 -11.03 -24.23
N PHE A 122 12.91 -10.00 -23.40
CA PHE A 122 11.99 -8.87 -23.34
C PHE A 122 12.76 -7.55 -23.23
N PRO A 123 12.18 -6.43 -23.69
CA PRO A 123 12.87 -5.14 -23.71
C PRO A 123 12.84 -4.41 -22.35
N ASP A 124 11.83 -4.67 -21.52
CA ASP A 124 11.53 -3.91 -20.31
C ASP A 124 10.79 -4.78 -19.27
N VAL A 125 10.78 -4.33 -18.00
CA VAL A 125 10.00 -4.95 -16.93
C VAL A 125 8.73 -4.14 -16.68
N ILE A 126 7.57 -4.79 -16.80
CA ILE A 126 6.26 -4.19 -16.51
C ILE A 126 5.83 -4.58 -15.10
N LYS A 127 5.83 -3.62 -14.18
CA LYS A 127 5.46 -3.83 -12.77
C LYS A 127 3.94 -3.85 -12.55
N ALA A 128 3.24 -4.82 -13.14
CA ALA A 128 1.80 -5.02 -13.00
C ALA A 128 1.35 -5.47 -11.60
N ASN A 129 2.28 -5.56 -10.65
CA ASN A 129 2.07 -5.94 -9.26
C ASN A 129 1.65 -4.77 -8.36
N ILE A 130 1.94 -3.51 -8.74
CA ILE A 130 1.75 -2.33 -7.89
C ILE A 130 0.59 -1.48 -8.37
N GLY A 131 -0.27 -1.09 -7.44
CA GLY A 131 -1.36 -0.12 -7.67
C GLY A 131 -0.86 1.32 -7.54
N ASP A 132 0.12 1.71 -8.38
CA ASP A 132 0.68 3.06 -8.44
C ASP A 132 0.37 3.68 -9.82
N ALA A 133 -0.61 4.58 -9.82
CA ALA A 133 -1.14 5.16 -11.05
C ALA A 133 -0.09 6.01 -11.79
N HIS A 134 0.69 6.82 -11.07
CA HIS A 134 1.70 7.69 -11.68
C HIS A 134 2.89 6.89 -12.22
N ALA A 135 3.30 5.82 -11.53
CA ALA A 135 4.35 4.91 -12.03
C ALA A 135 3.92 4.20 -13.33
N MET A 136 2.59 4.08 -13.57
CA MET A 136 2.01 3.49 -14.79
C MET A 136 1.63 4.55 -15.85
N GLY A 137 2.12 5.79 -15.72
CA GLY A 137 1.98 6.86 -16.68
C GLY A 137 0.69 7.68 -16.60
N ASN A 138 -0.12 7.52 -15.54
CA ASN A 138 -1.24 8.42 -15.30
C ASN A 138 -0.73 9.81 -14.92
N LYS A 139 -1.32 10.84 -15.54
CA LYS A 139 -0.97 12.23 -15.22
C LYS A 139 -1.59 12.66 -13.89
N PRO A 140 -0.89 13.47 -13.08
CA PRO A 140 -1.47 14.10 -11.90
C PRO A 140 -2.64 15.02 -12.28
N ILE A 141 -3.59 15.19 -11.37
CA ILE A 141 -4.66 16.20 -11.49
C ILE A 141 -4.05 17.60 -11.30
N THR A 142 -4.23 18.48 -12.28
CA THR A 142 -3.57 19.78 -12.33
C THR A 142 -3.91 20.65 -11.11
N PHE A 143 -5.19 20.80 -10.79
CA PHE A 143 -5.64 21.62 -9.65
C PHE A 143 -5.01 21.17 -8.33
N LEU A 144 -4.94 19.85 -8.10
CA LEU A 144 -4.32 19.31 -6.90
C LEU A 144 -2.85 19.72 -6.79
N ARG A 145 -2.09 19.62 -7.88
CA ARG A 145 -0.67 20.00 -7.90
C ARG A 145 -0.46 21.49 -7.76
N GLN A 146 -1.35 22.31 -8.32
CA GLN A 146 -1.33 23.77 -8.14
C GLN A 146 -1.51 24.15 -6.67
N VAL A 147 -2.53 23.62 -6.00
CA VAL A 147 -2.76 23.87 -4.57
C VAL A 147 -1.56 23.43 -3.72
N LEU A 148 -1.01 22.24 -3.97
CA LEU A 148 0.16 21.76 -3.22
C LEU A 148 1.41 22.61 -3.45
N ALA A 149 1.64 23.10 -4.67
CA ALA A 149 2.74 24.03 -4.97
C ALA A 149 2.60 25.33 -4.18
N LEU A 150 1.40 25.90 -4.15
CA LEU A 150 1.09 27.13 -3.41
C LEU A 150 1.22 26.94 -1.88
N VAL A 151 0.79 25.81 -1.35
CA VAL A 151 0.94 25.47 0.07
C VAL A 151 2.40 25.26 0.45
N THR A 152 3.19 24.65 -0.44
CA THR A 152 4.60 24.34 -0.19
C THR A 152 5.50 25.57 -0.33
N TYR A 153 5.18 26.47 -1.28
CA TYR A 153 5.93 27.70 -1.54
C TYR A 153 4.98 28.91 -1.69
N PRO A 154 4.53 29.53 -0.58
CA PRO A 154 3.50 30.57 -0.56
C PRO A 154 3.82 31.84 -1.37
N GLU A 155 5.09 32.10 -1.71
CA GLU A 155 5.46 33.20 -2.60
C GLU A 155 4.77 33.10 -3.98
N LEU A 156 4.43 31.88 -4.43
CA LEU A 156 3.70 31.62 -5.67
C LEU A 156 2.26 32.16 -5.65
N LEU A 157 1.69 32.49 -4.47
CA LEU A 157 0.38 33.15 -4.36
C LEU A 157 0.34 34.49 -5.07
N LYS A 158 1.49 35.14 -5.27
CA LYS A 158 1.63 36.41 -5.99
C LYS A 158 1.67 36.23 -7.51
N SER A 159 1.86 35.01 -8.02
CA SER A 159 1.92 34.73 -9.46
C SER A 159 0.53 34.81 -10.11
N ALA A 160 0.47 35.36 -11.31
CA ALA A 160 -0.74 35.38 -12.14
C ALA A 160 -0.99 34.02 -12.84
N ASP A 161 -0.02 33.10 -12.80
CA ASP A 161 -0.11 31.78 -13.49
C ASP A 161 -1.00 30.78 -12.77
N PHE A 162 -1.38 31.06 -11.51
CA PHE A 162 -2.26 30.19 -10.74
C PHE A 162 -3.69 30.74 -10.69
N PRO A 163 -4.71 29.89 -10.89
CA PRO A 163 -6.10 30.30 -10.81
C PRO A 163 -6.49 30.72 -9.38
N GLU A 164 -7.45 31.63 -9.28
CA GLU A 164 -7.81 32.24 -7.99
C GLU A 164 -8.39 31.26 -6.99
N ASP A 165 -9.17 30.28 -7.44
CA ASP A 165 -9.70 29.21 -6.59
C ASP A 165 -8.60 28.31 -6.00
N ALA A 166 -7.52 28.04 -6.75
CA ALA A 166 -6.36 27.33 -6.22
C ALA A 166 -5.63 28.16 -5.14
N LYS A 167 -5.49 29.47 -5.36
CA LYS A 167 -4.90 30.39 -4.37
C LYS A 167 -5.73 30.45 -3.09
N ASN A 168 -7.05 30.61 -3.22
CA ASN A 168 -7.99 30.67 -2.11
C ASN A 168 -7.95 29.36 -1.30
N ARG A 169 -7.88 28.22 -1.98
CA ARG A 169 -7.74 26.91 -1.33
C ARG A 169 -6.43 26.80 -0.55
N ALA A 170 -5.31 27.20 -1.16
CA ALA A 170 -4.00 27.16 -0.51
C ALA A 170 -3.96 28.11 0.70
N GLN A 171 -4.53 29.30 0.60
CA GLN A 171 -4.62 30.25 1.72
C GLN A 171 -5.45 29.70 2.88
N THR A 172 -6.59 29.05 2.60
CA THR A 172 -7.44 28.41 3.61
C THR A 172 -6.67 27.31 4.35
N ILE A 173 -5.94 26.47 3.63
CA ILE A 173 -5.11 25.40 4.22
C ILE A 173 -3.99 26.02 5.08
N LEU A 174 -3.28 27.03 4.55
CA LEU A 174 -2.20 27.71 5.28
C LEU A 174 -2.70 28.42 6.54
N ALA A 175 -3.89 29.04 6.49
CA ALA A 175 -4.53 29.65 7.66
C ALA A 175 -4.85 28.61 8.75
N GLY A 176 -5.12 27.36 8.38
CA GLY A 176 -5.27 26.23 9.31
C GLY A 176 -3.93 25.69 9.86
N CYS A 177 -2.80 26.07 9.26
CA CYS A 177 -1.48 25.66 9.73
C CYS A 177 -0.97 26.65 10.79
N ARG A 178 -0.32 26.14 11.85
CA ARG A 178 0.30 26.99 12.87
C ARG A 178 1.39 27.86 12.22
N GLY A 179 1.37 29.17 12.52
CA GLY A 179 2.29 30.12 11.91
C GLY A 179 2.12 30.28 10.40
N GLY A 180 1.00 29.86 9.81
CA GLY A 180 0.74 29.96 8.37
C GLY A 180 1.68 29.11 7.50
N SER A 181 2.24 28.04 8.04
CA SER A 181 3.30 27.28 7.37
C SER A 181 3.02 25.77 7.37
N ALA A 182 3.13 25.14 6.19
CA ALA A 182 3.06 23.70 6.05
C ALA A 182 4.21 22.94 6.75
N GLY A 183 5.26 23.64 7.17
CA GLY A 183 6.37 23.10 7.96
C GLY A 183 6.08 22.99 9.45
N SER A 184 4.94 23.50 9.93
CA SER A 184 4.54 23.44 11.33
C SER A 184 3.80 22.13 11.65
N TYR A 185 3.92 21.63 12.88
CA TYR A 185 3.09 20.52 13.34
C TYR A 185 1.62 20.93 13.40
N SER A 186 0.74 20.09 12.90
CA SER A 186 -0.71 20.19 13.11
C SER A 186 -1.13 19.49 14.41
N ASP A 187 -2.41 19.57 14.73
CA ASP A 187 -2.99 18.69 15.74
C ASP A 187 -2.88 17.22 15.32
N SER A 188 -2.84 16.32 16.29
CA SER A 188 -2.61 14.89 16.05
C SER A 188 -3.72 14.23 15.22
N ALA A 189 -4.97 14.69 15.39
CA ALA A 189 -6.08 14.26 14.54
C ALA A 189 -6.09 14.93 13.15
N GLY A 190 -5.22 15.91 12.92
CA GLY A 190 -5.12 16.68 11.69
C GLY A 190 -5.71 18.09 11.79
N ILE A 191 -5.44 18.90 10.77
CA ILE A 191 -5.88 20.29 10.66
C ILE A 191 -7.41 20.35 10.69
N GLU A 192 -7.98 21.15 11.59
CA GLU A 192 -9.43 21.20 11.86
C GLU A 192 -10.25 21.52 10.60
N ILE A 193 -9.87 22.56 9.83
CA ILE A 193 -10.63 22.94 8.64
C ILE A 193 -10.69 21.78 7.62
N ILE A 194 -9.62 21.01 7.47
CA ILE A 194 -9.59 19.86 6.58
C ILE A 194 -10.51 18.74 7.09
N ARG A 195 -10.53 18.48 8.39
CA ARG A 195 -11.46 17.52 9.00
C ARG A 195 -12.92 17.93 8.81
N ARG A 196 -13.22 19.24 8.87
CA ARG A 196 -14.56 19.78 8.58
C ARG A 196 -14.94 19.57 7.11
N HIS A 197 -14.02 19.79 6.17
CA HIS A 197 -14.25 19.52 4.75
C HIS A 197 -14.46 18.02 4.49
N VAL A 198 -13.72 17.14 5.18
CA VAL A 198 -13.98 15.68 5.11
C VAL A 198 -15.38 15.35 5.58
N ALA A 199 -15.84 15.90 6.71
CA ALA A 199 -17.19 15.64 7.21
C ALA A 199 -18.26 16.14 6.21
N GLN A 200 -18.12 17.33 5.65
CA GLN A 200 -19.00 17.85 4.60
C GLN A 200 -19.03 16.97 3.35
N TYR A 201 -17.85 16.49 2.92
CA TYR A 201 -17.74 15.55 1.81
C TYR A 201 -18.50 14.25 2.08
N ILE A 202 -18.34 13.66 3.26
CA ILE A 202 -19.03 12.42 3.66
C ILE A 202 -20.54 12.65 3.68
N GLU A 203 -21.01 13.76 4.26
CA GLU A 203 -22.42 14.11 4.31
C GLU A 203 -23.01 14.25 2.89
N LYS A 204 -22.32 14.98 2.00
CA LYS A 204 -22.73 15.15 0.60
C LYS A 204 -22.73 13.82 -0.16
N ARG A 205 -21.69 13.00 0.00
CA ARG A 205 -21.55 11.66 -0.61
C ARG A 205 -22.68 10.74 -0.19
N ASP A 206 -23.04 10.77 1.08
CA ASP A 206 -24.01 9.85 1.70
C ASP A 206 -25.45 10.41 1.69
N GLY A 207 -25.72 11.42 0.83
CA GLY A 207 -27.06 11.96 0.59
C GLY A 207 -27.67 12.70 1.77
N GLY A 208 -26.86 13.42 2.55
CA GLY A 208 -27.24 14.21 3.71
C GLY A 208 -27.21 13.45 5.03
N THR A 209 -26.66 12.22 5.07
CA THR A 209 -26.40 11.53 6.33
C THR A 209 -25.35 12.30 7.15
N PRO A 210 -25.68 12.77 8.37
CA PRO A 210 -24.81 13.68 9.12
C PRO A 210 -23.44 13.09 9.40
N ALA A 211 -22.39 13.93 9.33
CA ALA A 211 -21.02 13.60 9.67
C ALA A 211 -20.44 14.61 10.65
N ASP A 212 -19.89 14.13 11.76
CA ASP A 212 -19.22 14.97 12.74
C ASP A 212 -17.70 14.97 12.51
N TRP A 213 -17.12 16.13 12.26
CA TRP A 213 -15.69 16.29 12.06
C TRP A 213 -14.84 15.83 13.27
N ASN A 214 -15.41 15.76 14.48
CA ASN A 214 -14.76 15.19 15.67
C ASN A 214 -14.53 13.67 15.54
N ASN A 215 -15.27 13.01 14.67
CA ASN A 215 -15.10 11.59 14.36
C ASN A 215 -14.05 11.34 13.27
N ILE A 216 -13.49 12.41 12.67
CA ILE A 216 -12.49 12.31 11.60
C ILE A 216 -11.09 12.40 12.19
N ILE A 217 -10.22 11.47 11.78
CA ILE A 217 -8.77 11.56 11.97
C ILE A 217 -8.09 11.54 10.59
N LEU A 218 -7.18 12.48 10.37
CA LEU A 218 -6.30 12.47 9.19
C LEU A 218 -5.09 11.56 9.46
N SER A 219 -4.49 11.04 8.41
CA SER A 219 -3.40 10.05 8.53
C SER A 219 -2.43 10.11 7.34
N ALA A 220 -1.24 9.55 7.52
CA ALA A 220 -0.26 9.36 6.44
C ALA A 220 -0.65 8.18 5.52
N GLY A 221 -1.84 8.30 4.91
CA GLY A 221 -2.50 7.27 4.12
C GLY A 221 -3.34 6.31 4.98
N ALA A 222 -4.33 5.64 4.35
CA ALA A 222 -5.27 4.75 5.04
C ALA A 222 -4.59 3.66 5.89
N SER A 223 -3.42 3.15 5.47
CA SER A 223 -2.69 2.13 6.23
C SER A 223 -2.32 2.56 7.65
N GLU A 224 -2.06 3.85 7.87
CA GLU A 224 -1.76 4.34 9.22
C GLU A 224 -3.01 4.35 10.11
N SER A 225 -4.13 4.84 9.61
CA SER A 225 -5.39 4.88 10.37
C SER A 225 -5.95 3.47 10.62
N ILE A 226 -5.89 2.56 9.63
CA ILE A 226 -6.24 1.14 9.81
C ILE A 226 -5.45 0.53 10.98
N ARG A 227 -4.12 0.69 10.97
CA ARG A 227 -3.26 0.16 12.03
C ARG A 227 -3.49 0.83 13.38
N ALA A 228 -3.83 2.13 13.41
CA ALA A 228 -4.16 2.84 14.64
C ALA A 228 -5.43 2.27 15.30
N VAL A 229 -6.46 1.96 14.51
CA VAL A 229 -7.70 1.36 15.02
C VAL A 229 -7.51 -0.12 15.39
N LEU A 230 -6.80 -0.91 14.57
CA LEU A 230 -6.46 -2.31 14.91
C LEU A 230 -5.72 -2.40 16.25
N LYS A 231 -4.83 -1.48 16.53
CA LYS A 231 -4.06 -1.43 17.78
C LYS A 231 -4.96 -1.33 19.02
N LEU A 232 -6.14 -0.71 18.92
CA LEU A 232 -7.11 -0.64 20.01
C LEU A 232 -7.76 -1.99 20.33
N MET A 233 -7.75 -2.92 19.37
CA MET A 233 -8.34 -4.25 19.55
C MET A 233 -7.45 -5.22 20.34
N ILE A 234 -6.17 -4.89 20.53
CA ILE A 234 -5.22 -5.73 21.25
C ILE A 234 -5.61 -5.73 22.75
N SER A 235 -5.96 -6.90 23.29
CA SER A 235 -6.18 -7.10 24.70
C SER A 235 -4.98 -7.82 25.31
N LEU A 236 -4.35 -7.20 26.31
CA LEU A 236 -3.18 -7.76 27.02
C LEU A 236 -3.53 -8.17 28.46
N GLU A 237 -4.68 -7.73 28.99
CA GLU A 237 -5.09 -7.99 30.37
C GLU A 237 -6.11 -9.12 30.46
N GLY A 238 -5.75 -10.18 31.17
CA GLY A 238 -6.67 -11.20 31.70
C GLY A 238 -7.46 -12.01 30.68
N GLY A 239 -7.29 -11.76 29.40
CA GLY A 239 -7.95 -12.50 28.32
C GLY A 239 -7.32 -13.88 28.14
N LYS A 240 -8.13 -14.94 28.27
CA LYS A 240 -7.66 -16.30 28.03
C LYS A 240 -7.45 -16.62 26.54
N SER A 241 -7.80 -15.70 25.63
CA SER A 241 -7.70 -15.92 24.19
C SER A 241 -7.17 -14.68 23.47
N THR A 242 -6.40 -14.92 22.41
CA THR A 242 -5.88 -13.89 21.51
C THR A 242 -7.03 -13.16 20.81
N PRO A 243 -6.96 -11.82 20.62
CA PRO A 243 -7.97 -11.11 19.85
C PRO A 243 -7.91 -11.53 18.37
N GLY A 244 -9.07 -11.77 17.77
CA GLY A 244 -9.21 -12.19 16.37
C GLY A 244 -9.90 -11.12 15.51
N VAL A 245 -9.52 -11.03 14.25
CA VAL A 245 -10.14 -10.16 13.25
C VAL A 245 -10.53 -10.96 12.02
N MET A 246 -11.79 -10.87 11.63
CA MET A 246 -12.28 -11.47 10.39
C MET A 246 -11.78 -10.66 9.19
N ILE A 247 -11.08 -11.32 8.25
CA ILE A 247 -10.60 -10.68 7.02
C ILE A 247 -10.99 -11.52 5.79
N PRO A 248 -11.27 -10.88 4.64
CA PRO A 248 -11.64 -11.63 3.44
C PRO A 248 -10.48 -12.50 2.92
N THR A 249 -10.83 -13.52 2.19
CA THR A 249 -9.91 -14.36 1.43
C THR A 249 -10.46 -14.48 0.00
N PRO A 250 -9.81 -13.86 -0.99
CA PRO A 250 -8.54 -13.12 -0.92
C PRO A 250 -8.66 -11.74 -0.24
N GLN A 251 -7.54 -11.22 0.30
CA GLN A 251 -7.49 -9.96 1.05
C GLN A 251 -6.30 -9.08 0.63
N TYR A 252 -6.34 -7.80 0.97
CA TYR A 252 -5.16 -6.93 0.87
C TYR A 252 -4.15 -7.27 1.98
N PRO A 253 -2.89 -7.67 1.64
CA PRO A 253 -1.92 -8.21 2.62
C PRO A 253 -1.55 -7.29 3.78
N LEU A 254 -1.96 -6.00 3.76
CA LEU A 254 -1.79 -5.10 4.90
C LEU A 254 -2.46 -5.67 6.15
N TYR A 255 -3.66 -6.25 6.00
CA TYR A 255 -4.43 -6.76 7.14
C TYR A 255 -3.72 -7.97 7.77
N SER A 256 -3.42 -9.01 6.99
CA SER A 256 -2.72 -10.19 7.52
C SER A 256 -1.36 -9.84 8.13
N ALA A 257 -0.57 -8.98 7.46
CA ALA A 257 0.72 -8.52 7.97
C ALA A 257 0.59 -7.74 9.29
N SER A 258 -0.42 -6.84 9.38
CA SER A 258 -0.65 -6.07 10.61
C SER A 258 -1.13 -6.94 11.76
N LEU A 259 -2.01 -7.92 11.50
CA LEU A 259 -2.46 -8.87 12.51
C LEU A 259 -1.30 -9.71 13.04
N ALA A 260 -0.45 -10.25 12.13
CA ALA A 260 0.74 -11.00 12.52
C ALA A 260 1.70 -10.16 13.38
N GLU A 261 1.99 -8.90 12.98
CA GLU A 261 2.86 -7.98 13.73
C GLU A 261 2.30 -7.66 15.11
N MET A 262 0.97 -7.51 15.24
CA MET A 262 0.27 -7.18 16.47
C MET A 262 -0.07 -8.40 17.32
N ASN A 263 0.35 -9.59 16.93
CA ASN A 263 0.03 -10.85 17.58
C ASN A 263 -1.47 -11.08 17.76
N MET A 264 -2.24 -10.81 16.70
CA MET A 264 -3.68 -11.04 16.62
C MET A 264 -3.99 -12.22 15.71
N ASP A 265 -5.07 -12.94 15.97
CA ASP A 265 -5.54 -14.04 15.12
C ASP A 265 -6.22 -13.54 13.85
N GLN A 266 -5.88 -14.15 12.75
CA GLN A 266 -6.57 -13.97 11.48
C GLN A 266 -7.72 -14.98 11.37
N ILE A 267 -8.95 -14.48 11.19
CA ILE A 267 -10.14 -15.27 10.92
C ILE A 267 -10.49 -15.07 9.45
N GLY A 268 -9.98 -15.95 8.57
CA GLY A 268 -10.22 -15.85 7.13
C GLY A 268 -11.62 -16.31 6.74
N TYR A 269 -12.35 -15.51 5.98
CA TYR A 269 -13.60 -15.90 5.33
C TYR A 269 -13.47 -15.79 3.81
N TYR A 270 -13.96 -16.79 3.08
CA TYR A 270 -13.84 -16.84 1.62
C TYR A 270 -14.89 -15.98 0.93
N LEU A 271 -14.45 -15.13 0.01
CA LEU A 271 -15.36 -14.50 -0.94
C LEU A 271 -15.85 -15.52 -1.98
N ASN A 272 -17.09 -15.37 -2.43
CA ASN A 272 -17.71 -16.31 -3.38
C ASN A 272 -17.38 -15.87 -4.82
N GLU A 273 -16.41 -16.54 -5.44
CA GLU A 273 -15.94 -16.23 -6.81
C GLU A 273 -17.05 -16.44 -7.85
N GLU A 274 -17.87 -17.47 -7.71
CA GLU A 274 -18.97 -17.77 -8.63
C GLU A 274 -20.07 -16.68 -8.59
N LYS A 275 -20.17 -15.96 -7.47
CA LYS A 275 -21.06 -14.80 -7.28
C LYS A 275 -20.33 -13.47 -7.39
N ASN A 276 -19.31 -13.41 -8.23
CA ASN A 276 -18.49 -12.22 -8.46
C ASN A 276 -17.86 -11.66 -7.16
N TRP A 277 -17.33 -12.56 -6.34
CA TRP A 277 -16.67 -12.24 -5.07
C TRP A 277 -17.57 -11.59 -4.00
N ALA A 278 -18.87 -11.85 -4.06
CA ALA A 278 -19.81 -11.40 -3.03
C ALA A 278 -19.51 -12.07 -1.67
N LEU A 279 -19.91 -11.41 -0.59
CA LEU A 279 -19.91 -12.02 0.74
C LEU A 279 -21.10 -12.96 0.89
N ASP A 280 -20.83 -14.14 1.43
CA ASP A 280 -21.84 -15.15 1.77
C ASP A 280 -21.95 -15.25 3.30
N ILE A 281 -23.13 -15.03 3.86
CA ILE A 281 -23.34 -15.01 5.32
C ILE A 281 -23.03 -16.38 5.94
N SER A 282 -23.38 -17.45 5.27
CA SER A 282 -23.07 -18.81 5.76
C SER A 282 -21.56 -19.06 5.89
N GLU A 283 -20.76 -18.46 5.02
CA GLU A 283 -19.30 -18.50 5.10
C GLU A 283 -18.74 -17.65 6.25
N LEU A 284 -19.35 -16.49 6.52
CA LEU A 284 -19.00 -15.67 7.69
C LEU A 284 -19.28 -16.43 8.99
N GLU A 285 -20.44 -17.11 9.07
CA GLU A 285 -20.82 -17.95 10.21
C GLU A 285 -19.84 -19.12 10.40
N ARG A 286 -19.47 -19.82 9.31
CA ARG A 286 -18.48 -20.90 9.34
C ARG A 286 -17.15 -20.41 9.91
N ALA A 287 -16.61 -19.33 9.33
CA ALA A 287 -15.32 -18.78 9.73
C ALA A 287 -15.31 -18.34 11.20
N LEU A 288 -16.39 -17.69 11.64
CA LEU A 288 -16.55 -17.26 13.02
C LEU A 288 -16.63 -18.44 13.98
N ASN A 289 -17.42 -19.49 13.66
CA ASN A 289 -17.59 -20.66 14.50
C ASN A 289 -16.28 -21.44 14.67
N GLU A 290 -15.51 -21.60 13.61
CA GLU A 290 -14.18 -22.26 13.67
C GLU A 290 -13.15 -21.46 14.49
N ALA A 291 -13.35 -20.15 14.64
CA ALA A 291 -12.42 -19.29 15.37
C ALA A 291 -12.68 -19.23 16.88
N LYS A 292 -13.90 -19.55 17.35
CA LYS A 292 -14.33 -19.36 18.76
C LYS A 292 -13.46 -20.08 19.79
N ASP A 293 -12.93 -21.24 19.42
CA ASP A 293 -12.10 -22.06 20.35
C ASP A 293 -10.65 -21.56 20.46
N ARG A 294 -10.16 -20.78 19.48
CA ARG A 294 -8.77 -20.32 19.44
C ARG A 294 -8.56 -18.84 19.71
N CYS A 295 -9.58 -18.00 19.46
CA CYS A 295 -9.45 -16.55 19.65
C CYS A 295 -10.81 -15.91 20.04
N THR A 296 -10.74 -14.65 20.49
CA THR A 296 -11.93 -13.82 20.71
C THR A 296 -12.13 -12.92 19.48
N PRO A 297 -13.13 -13.16 18.62
CA PRO A 297 -13.46 -12.28 17.50
C PRO A 297 -13.83 -10.88 17.99
N ARG A 298 -13.21 -9.84 17.42
CA ARG A 298 -13.40 -8.44 17.81
C ARG A 298 -13.90 -7.56 16.67
N ALA A 299 -13.54 -7.90 15.44
CA ALA A 299 -13.84 -7.06 14.29
C ALA A 299 -14.00 -7.87 13.01
N ILE A 300 -14.65 -7.25 12.03
CA ILE A 300 -14.74 -7.71 10.65
C ILE A 300 -14.24 -6.61 9.71
N VAL A 301 -13.38 -6.96 8.76
CA VAL A 301 -12.84 -6.08 7.72
C VAL A 301 -13.56 -6.36 6.42
N ILE A 302 -14.11 -5.32 5.80
CA ILE A 302 -14.68 -5.37 4.46
C ILE A 302 -13.92 -4.39 3.57
N ILE A 303 -13.49 -4.85 2.38
CA ILE A 303 -12.81 -4.02 1.39
C ILE A 303 -13.77 -3.80 0.22
N ASN A 304 -14.30 -2.60 0.07
CA ASN A 304 -15.32 -2.30 -0.95
C ASN A 304 -15.11 -0.92 -1.61
N PRO A 305 -14.82 -0.86 -2.90
CA PRO A 305 -14.55 -1.94 -3.86
C PRO A 305 -13.34 -2.81 -3.52
N GLY A 306 -13.35 -4.07 -3.97
CA GLY A 306 -12.46 -5.14 -3.53
C GLY A 306 -11.02 -5.05 -4.05
N ASN A 307 -10.04 -5.28 -3.19
CA ASN A 307 -8.66 -5.57 -3.53
C ASN A 307 -8.29 -6.95 -2.95
N PRO A 308 -7.98 -7.97 -3.76
CA PRO A 308 -7.56 -7.91 -5.17
C PRO A 308 -8.68 -8.11 -6.22
N THR A 309 -9.90 -8.38 -5.83
CA THR A 309 -10.96 -8.97 -6.67
C THR A 309 -11.59 -8.03 -7.71
N GLY A 310 -11.56 -6.71 -7.46
CA GLY A 310 -12.26 -5.73 -8.29
C GLY A 310 -13.79 -5.77 -8.15
N SER A 311 -14.33 -6.49 -7.17
CA SER A 311 -15.78 -6.58 -6.90
C SER A 311 -16.33 -5.33 -6.25
N VAL A 312 -17.64 -5.07 -6.43
CA VAL A 312 -18.39 -4.01 -5.76
C VAL A 312 -19.60 -4.61 -5.08
N LEU A 313 -19.72 -4.43 -3.77
CA LEU A 313 -20.82 -4.98 -3.00
C LEU A 313 -22.13 -4.26 -3.31
N SER A 314 -23.23 -5.02 -3.43
CA SER A 314 -24.57 -4.47 -3.51
C SER A 314 -25.00 -3.92 -2.14
N GLU A 315 -25.94 -2.99 -2.13
CA GLU A 315 -26.53 -2.46 -0.89
C GLU A 315 -27.13 -3.58 -0.02
N GLN A 316 -27.75 -4.59 -0.64
CA GLN A 316 -28.29 -5.73 0.08
C GLN A 316 -27.19 -6.55 0.77
N ASN A 317 -26.08 -6.81 0.08
CA ASN A 317 -24.95 -7.54 0.67
C ASN A 317 -24.34 -6.77 1.86
N ILE A 318 -24.26 -5.42 1.76
CA ILE A 318 -23.82 -4.57 2.87
C ILE A 318 -24.80 -4.69 4.06
N LYS A 319 -26.12 -4.64 3.83
CA LYS A 319 -27.13 -4.83 4.88
C LYS A 319 -26.98 -6.17 5.60
N ASP A 320 -26.74 -7.23 4.86
CA ASP A 320 -26.59 -8.57 5.44
C ASP A 320 -25.31 -8.68 6.29
N VAL A 321 -24.22 -8.09 5.85
CA VAL A 321 -22.98 -8.00 6.64
C VAL A 321 -23.16 -7.17 7.90
N ILE A 322 -23.88 -6.06 7.84
CA ILE A 322 -24.18 -5.22 9.03
C ILE A 322 -25.00 -6.02 10.06
N LYS A 323 -26.03 -6.77 9.63
CA LYS A 323 -26.80 -7.64 10.53
C LYS A 323 -25.92 -8.67 11.20
N PHE A 324 -25.11 -9.40 10.40
CA PHE A 324 -24.17 -10.39 10.91
C PHE A 324 -23.19 -9.78 11.95
N ALA A 325 -22.60 -8.62 11.63
CA ALA A 325 -21.67 -7.95 12.53
C ALA A 325 -22.35 -7.52 13.84
N HIS A 326 -23.59 -7.01 13.77
CA HIS A 326 -24.40 -6.66 14.95
C HIS A 326 -24.68 -7.87 15.84
N GLU A 327 -25.17 -8.97 15.28
CA GLU A 327 -25.52 -10.20 16.00
C GLU A 327 -24.31 -10.79 16.73
N ASN A 328 -23.12 -10.63 16.13
CA ASN A 328 -21.88 -11.17 16.67
C ASN A 328 -21.01 -10.13 17.41
N ARG A 329 -21.51 -8.90 17.61
CA ARG A 329 -20.81 -7.80 18.31
C ARG A 329 -19.41 -7.52 17.74
N LEU A 330 -19.33 -7.43 16.43
CA LEU A 330 -18.08 -7.16 15.71
C LEU A 330 -17.99 -5.68 15.35
N PHE A 331 -16.84 -5.09 15.63
CA PHE A 331 -16.49 -3.77 15.11
C PHE A 331 -16.30 -3.83 13.59
N VAL A 332 -16.86 -2.88 12.84
CA VAL A 332 -16.81 -2.89 11.38
C VAL A 332 -15.67 -2.00 10.87
N PHE A 333 -14.73 -2.60 10.13
CA PHE A 333 -13.71 -1.90 9.35
C PHE A 333 -14.17 -1.85 7.89
N ALA A 334 -14.57 -0.68 7.42
CA ALA A 334 -14.94 -0.45 6.03
C ALA A 334 -13.78 0.20 5.28
N ASP A 335 -12.98 -0.61 4.57
CA ASP A 335 -11.91 -0.12 3.70
C ASP A 335 -12.52 0.33 2.37
N GLU A 336 -12.80 1.64 2.27
CA GLU A 336 -13.52 2.28 1.17
C GLU A 336 -12.59 3.13 0.30
N VAL A 337 -11.27 2.82 0.27
CA VAL A 337 -10.26 3.61 -0.46
C VAL A 337 -10.52 3.67 -1.97
N TYR A 338 -11.30 2.74 -2.52
CA TYR A 338 -11.66 2.68 -3.94
C TYR A 338 -13.06 3.24 -4.24
N GLN A 339 -13.69 3.98 -3.34
CA GLN A 339 -15.06 4.49 -3.48
C GLN A 339 -15.33 5.27 -4.78
N ASN A 340 -14.30 5.87 -5.40
CA ASN A 340 -14.40 6.57 -6.68
C ASN A 340 -14.14 5.64 -7.89
N ASN A 341 -13.78 4.38 -7.67
CA ASN A 341 -13.41 3.44 -8.71
C ASN A 341 -14.52 2.40 -8.85
N VAL A 342 -15.60 2.75 -9.52
CA VAL A 342 -16.70 1.86 -9.88
C VAL A 342 -16.96 2.04 -11.37
N TYR A 343 -16.93 0.95 -12.14
CA TYR A 343 -16.89 0.98 -13.60
C TYR A 343 -18.04 0.21 -14.27
N ALA A 344 -18.45 -0.93 -13.69
CA ALA A 344 -19.42 -1.80 -14.31
C ALA A 344 -20.82 -1.19 -14.27
N GLU A 345 -21.55 -1.39 -15.35
CA GLU A 345 -22.97 -0.99 -15.47
C GLU A 345 -23.82 -1.67 -14.38
N GLY A 346 -24.72 -0.93 -13.79
CA GLY A 346 -25.56 -1.40 -12.70
C GLY A 346 -24.88 -1.48 -11.32
N CYS A 347 -23.58 -1.17 -11.23
CA CYS A 347 -22.85 -1.10 -9.97
C CYS A 347 -22.79 0.34 -9.45
N ALA A 348 -22.94 0.50 -8.15
CA ALA A 348 -22.77 1.78 -7.46
C ALA A 348 -22.04 1.58 -6.13
N PHE A 349 -21.26 2.58 -5.72
CA PHE A 349 -20.68 2.59 -4.41
C PHE A 349 -21.72 2.95 -3.36
N HIS A 350 -21.88 2.11 -2.34
CA HIS A 350 -22.67 2.37 -1.15
C HIS A 350 -21.73 2.35 0.06
N SER A 351 -21.67 3.46 0.81
CA SER A 351 -20.87 3.47 2.03
C SER A 351 -21.54 2.65 3.13
N PHE A 352 -20.73 1.95 3.93
CA PHE A 352 -21.21 1.20 5.08
C PHE A 352 -21.94 2.11 6.07
N LYS A 353 -21.41 3.31 6.32
CA LYS A 353 -22.07 4.30 7.19
C LYS A 353 -23.47 4.66 6.71
N LYS A 354 -23.61 5.04 5.43
CA LYS A 354 -24.92 5.40 4.86
C LYS A 354 -25.94 4.27 5.04
N VAL A 355 -25.55 3.06 4.64
CA VAL A 355 -26.46 1.89 4.73
C VAL A 355 -26.82 1.59 6.18
N MET A 356 -25.84 1.62 7.09
CA MET A 356 -26.03 1.40 8.51
C MET A 356 -27.01 2.41 9.14
N MET A 357 -26.86 3.70 8.80
CA MET A 357 -27.78 4.75 9.28
C MET A 357 -29.18 4.61 8.69
N GLN A 358 -29.31 4.22 7.42
CA GLN A 358 -30.60 3.97 6.77
C GLN A 358 -31.34 2.75 7.33
N MET A 359 -30.62 1.76 7.87
CA MET A 359 -31.23 0.61 8.54
C MET A 359 -31.86 0.98 9.88
N GLY A 360 -31.50 2.13 10.46
CA GLY A 360 -32.02 2.58 11.75
C GLY A 360 -31.55 1.75 12.93
N GLU A 361 -32.23 1.91 14.08
CA GLU A 361 -31.91 1.14 15.28
C GLU A 361 -32.21 -0.36 15.12
N PRO A 362 -31.38 -1.25 15.70
CA PRO A 362 -30.19 -0.96 16.52
C PRO A 362 -28.89 -0.72 15.70
N TYR A 363 -28.91 -0.89 14.39
CA TYR A 363 -27.75 -0.91 13.52
C TYR A 363 -27.03 0.45 13.47
N SER A 364 -27.79 1.56 13.49
CA SER A 364 -27.24 2.93 13.46
C SER A 364 -26.31 3.26 14.64
N HIS A 365 -26.31 2.44 15.69
CA HIS A 365 -25.46 2.60 16.87
C HIS A 365 -24.22 1.69 16.87
N MET A 366 -24.01 0.90 15.82
CA MET A 366 -22.84 0.02 15.73
C MET A 366 -21.54 0.82 15.56
N GLU A 367 -20.47 0.29 16.12
CA GLU A 367 -19.12 0.84 15.96
C GLU A 367 -18.59 0.58 14.55
N LEU A 368 -18.16 1.64 13.88
CA LEU A 368 -17.64 1.60 12.51
C LEU A 368 -16.42 2.50 12.36
N ALA A 369 -15.43 2.03 11.62
CA ALA A 369 -14.36 2.87 11.06
C ALA A 369 -14.36 2.71 9.53
N SER A 370 -14.56 3.81 8.80
CA SER A 370 -14.41 3.85 7.34
C SER A 370 -13.15 4.60 6.94
N PHE A 371 -12.46 4.10 5.91
CA PHE A 371 -11.12 4.56 5.53
C PHE A 371 -11.10 5.07 4.10
N MET A 372 -10.37 6.17 3.87
CA MET A 372 -10.14 6.76 2.56
C MET A 372 -8.68 7.21 2.41
N SER A 373 -8.22 7.35 1.17
CA SER A 373 -6.86 7.76 0.84
C SER A 373 -6.80 8.51 -0.49
N CYS A 374 -5.89 9.49 -0.60
CA CYS A 374 -5.55 10.12 -1.87
C CYS A 374 -4.74 9.23 -2.82
N SER A 375 -4.30 8.06 -2.35
CA SER A 375 -3.49 7.12 -3.14
C SER A 375 -4.27 6.42 -4.26
N LYS A 376 -5.60 6.44 -4.20
CA LYS A 376 -6.50 5.71 -5.10
C LYS A 376 -7.48 6.67 -5.78
N GLY A 377 -8.57 6.17 -6.31
CA GLY A 377 -9.51 7.00 -7.03
C GLY A 377 -8.95 7.47 -8.38
N TYR A 378 -9.31 8.68 -8.74
CA TYR A 378 -8.78 9.38 -9.92
C TYR A 378 -7.48 10.15 -9.61
N MET A 379 -7.16 10.39 -8.34
CA MET A 379 -5.99 11.15 -7.89
C MET A 379 -4.69 10.38 -8.08
N GLY A 380 -4.63 9.15 -7.60
CA GLY A 380 -3.46 8.28 -7.70
C GLY A 380 -2.21 8.76 -6.95
N GLU A 381 -2.34 9.66 -5.98
CA GLU A 381 -1.23 10.33 -5.26
C GLU A 381 -0.63 9.42 -4.17
N CYS A 382 -0.13 8.24 -4.60
CA CYS A 382 0.38 7.21 -3.67
C CYS A 382 1.53 7.69 -2.79
N GLY A 383 2.43 8.52 -3.33
CA GLY A 383 3.65 8.99 -2.65
C GLY A 383 3.42 10.14 -1.67
N ILE A 384 2.35 10.91 -1.80
CA ILE A 384 2.07 12.09 -0.95
C ILE A 384 1.63 11.68 0.45
N ARG A 385 1.06 10.49 0.62
CA ARG A 385 0.68 9.91 1.91
C ARG A 385 -0.40 10.69 2.64
N GLY A 386 -1.54 10.91 2.01
CA GLY A 386 -2.75 11.46 2.63
C GLY A 386 -3.85 10.42 2.79
N GLY A 387 -4.59 10.48 3.88
CA GLY A 387 -5.75 9.64 4.15
C GLY A 387 -6.55 10.15 5.33
N TYR A 388 -7.74 9.58 5.53
CA TYR A 388 -8.54 9.80 6.72
C TYR A 388 -9.26 8.52 7.15
N ALA A 389 -9.68 8.49 8.41
CA ALA A 389 -10.70 7.59 8.90
C ALA A 389 -11.84 8.39 9.54
N GLU A 390 -13.08 8.01 9.25
CA GLU A 390 -14.25 8.37 10.05
C GLU A 390 -14.54 7.22 11.01
N ILE A 391 -14.52 7.49 12.31
CA ILE A 391 -14.72 6.48 13.36
C ILE A 391 -15.90 6.90 14.21
N ILE A 392 -17.00 6.16 14.12
CA ILE A 392 -18.27 6.52 14.76
C ILE A 392 -18.68 5.52 15.84
N ASN A 393 -19.49 6.00 16.76
CA ASN A 393 -20.16 5.23 17.82
C ASN A 393 -19.22 4.52 18.81
N ILE A 394 -17.92 4.81 18.81
CA ILE A 394 -17.01 4.27 19.81
C ILE A 394 -17.21 4.97 21.16
N ASP A 395 -16.97 4.24 22.22
CA ASP A 395 -16.99 4.76 23.58
C ASP A 395 -16.09 6.00 23.74
N LYS A 396 -16.52 6.98 24.58
CA LYS A 396 -15.79 8.25 24.77
C LYS A 396 -14.39 8.07 25.34
N ASP A 397 -14.22 7.14 26.26
CA ASP A 397 -12.92 6.86 26.87
C ASP A 397 -12.01 6.13 25.89
N VAL A 398 -12.56 5.23 25.06
CA VAL A 398 -11.85 4.61 23.93
C VAL A 398 -11.42 5.67 22.92
N ARG A 399 -12.28 6.65 22.61
CA ARG A 399 -11.93 7.79 21.75
C ARG A 399 -10.75 8.58 22.33
N ALA A 400 -10.78 8.85 23.65
CA ALA A 400 -9.68 9.53 24.32
C ALA A 400 -8.37 8.73 24.22
N MET A 401 -8.42 7.41 24.36
CA MET A 401 -7.24 6.54 24.21
C MET A 401 -6.74 6.48 22.76
N LEU A 402 -7.63 6.47 21.76
CA LEU A 402 -7.24 6.61 20.36
C LEU A 402 -6.48 7.93 20.14
N ASN A 403 -7.04 9.05 20.59
CA ASN A 403 -6.42 10.37 20.46
C ASN A 403 -5.04 10.41 21.14
N LYS A 404 -4.92 9.85 22.33
CA LYS A 404 -3.64 9.67 23.04
C LYS A 404 -2.65 8.83 22.23
N SER A 405 -3.10 7.71 21.63
CA SER A 405 -2.25 6.82 20.84
C SER A 405 -1.72 7.49 19.57
N ILE A 406 -2.58 8.23 18.86
CA ILE A 406 -2.15 8.96 17.65
C ILE A 406 -1.25 10.16 17.98
N SER A 407 -1.44 10.81 19.15
CA SER A 407 -0.61 11.93 19.56
C SER A 407 0.87 11.55 19.78
N ALA A 408 1.15 10.30 20.10
CA ALA A 408 2.52 9.80 20.19
C ALA A 408 3.29 9.81 18.85
N LYS A 409 2.59 9.97 17.73
CA LYS A 409 3.17 10.12 16.38
C LYS A 409 3.25 11.58 15.92
N LEU A 410 2.93 12.54 16.81
CA LEU A 410 2.80 13.97 16.56
C LEU A 410 1.61 14.30 15.65
N CYS A 411 1.79 14.32 14.34
CA CYS A 411 0.72 14.57 13.37
C CYS A 411 1.00 13.87 12.04
N PRO A 412 -0.03 13.71 11.17
CA PRO A 412 0.18 13.32 9.78
C PRO A 412 0.97 14.37 9.00
N THR A 413 1.55 13.98 7.86
CA THR A 413 2.24 14.94 6.98
C THR A 413 1.28 16.04 6.54
N VAL A 414 1.65 17.32 6.71
CA VAL A 414 0.77 18.44 6.36
C VAL A 414 0.48 18.47 4.86
N ILE A 415 1.44 18.09 4.02
CA ILE A 415 1.24 17.99 2.56
C ILE A 415 0.24 16.87 2.21
N GLY A 416 0.27 15.75 2.93
CA GLY A 416 -0.73 14.69 2.79
C GLY A 416 -2.13 15.14 3.20
N GLN A 417 -2.23 15.94 4.27
CA GLN A 417 -3.49 16.56 4.70
C GLN A 417 -4.01 17.55 3.67
N ALA A 418 -3.14 18.43 3.12
CA ALA A 418 -3.50 19.36 2.06
C ALA A 418 -3.98 18.64 0.78
N CYS A 419 -3.33 17.52 0.43
CA CYS A 419 -3.80 16.68 -0.66
C CYS A 419 -5.20 16.13 -0.40
N MET A 420 -5.47 15.65 0.82
CA MET A 420 -6.81 15.17 1.20
C MET A 420 -7.85 16.28 1.16
N ASP A 421 -7.49 17.52 1.53
CA ASP A 421 -8.40 18.67 1.40
C ASP A 421 -8.89 18.86 -0.03
N VAL A 422 -7.98 18.84 -1.00
CA VAL A 422 -8.35 18.98 -2.42
C VAL A 422 -9.24 17.83 -2.90
N VAL A 423 -9.00 16.61 -2.39
CA VAL A 423 -9.82 15.44 -2.74
C VAL A 423 -11.25 15.56 -2.26
N VAL A 424 -11.46 16.03 -1.04
CA VAL A 424 -12.79 16.10 -0.40
C VAL A 424 -13.49 17.45 -0.63
N HIS A 425 -12.74 18.44 -1.05
CA HIS A 425 -13.24 19.78 -1.35
C HIS A 425 -12.67 20.25 -2.71
N PRO A 426 -13.04 19.57 -3.82
CA PRO A 426 -12.60 19.90 -5.18
C PRO A 426 -13.22 21.23 -5.65
N PRO A 427 -12.79 21.76 -6.82
CA PRO A 427 -13.45 22.89 -7.45
C PRO A 427 -14.95 22.65 -7.63
N GLU A 428 -15.75 23.69 -7.38
CA GLU A 428 -17.21 23.67 -7.56
C GLU A 428 -17.61 24.44 -8.83
N LYS A 429 -18.85 24.20 -9.29
CA LYS A 429 -19.37 24.89 -10.49
C LYS A 429 -19.34 26.40 -10.30
N GLY A 430 -18.62 27.07 -11.18
CA GLY A 430 -18.36 28.52 -11.13
C GLY A 430 -16.92 28.88 -10.73
N ASP A 431 -16.16 27.94 -10.20
CA ASP A 431 -14.73 28.12 -9.95
C ASP A 431 -13.93 28.11 -11.27
N ALA A 432 -12.84 28.86 -11.30
CA ALA A 432 -11.99 28.98 -12.51
C ALA A 432 -11.41 27.65 -12.98
N SER A 433 -11.12 26.72 -12.06
CA SER A 433 -10.55 25.41 -12.36
C SER A 433 -11.58 24.31 -12.59
N TYR A 434 -12.89 24.57 -12.41
CA TYR A 434 -13.91 23.53 -12.38
C TYR A 434 -13.95 22.68 -13.66
N GLU A 435 -14.06 23.34 -14.84
CA GLU A 435 -14.21 22.61 -16.10
C GLU A 435 -12.97 21.75 -16.43
N SER A 436 -11.77 22.26 -16.20
CA SER A 436 -10.54 21.51 -16.41
C SER A 436 -10.40 20.35 -15.42
N PHE A 437 -10.75 20.57 -14.16
CA PHE A 437 -10.72 19.53 -13.12
C PHE A 437 -11.69 18.39 -13.44
N ILE A 438 -12.92 18.69 -13.85
CA ILE A 438 -13.92 17.67 -14.21
C ILE A 438 -13.46 16.89 -15.44
N ALA A 439 -12.96 17.60 -16.48
CA ALA A 439 -12.46 16.93 -17.68
C ALA A 439 -11.31 15.97 -17.38
N GLU A 440 -10.33 16.37 -16.55
CA GLU A 440 -9.23 15.50 -16.12
C GLU A 440 -9.72 14.29 -15.31
N LYS A 441 -10.61 14.50 -14.35
CA LYS A 441 -11.20 13.45 -13.52
C LYS A 441 -11.95 12.42 -14.36
N GLU A 442 -12.85 12.88 -15.23
CA GLU A 442 -13.66 12.02 -16.07
C GLU A 442 -12.80 11.24 -17.09
N ALA A 443 -11.78 11.89 -17.66
CA ALA A 443 -10.84 11.22 -18.56
C ALA A 443 -10.09 10.07 -17.86
N VAL A 444 -9.63 10.26 -16.63
CA VAL A 444 -8.97 9.20 -15.85
C VAL A 444 -9.94 8.06 -15.57
N LEU A 445 -11.16 8.35 -15.09
CA LEU A 445 -12.14 7.33 -14.73
C LEU A 445 -12.63 6.55 -15.98
N ALA A 446 -12.90 7.23 -17.09
CA ALA A 446 -13.27 6.58 -18.35
C ALA A 446 -12.16 5.66 -18.88
N SER A 447 -10.91 6.13 -18.83
CA SER A 447 -9.76 5.32 -19.24
C SER A 447 -9.57 4.08 -18.34
N LEU A 448 -9.83 4.20 -17.02
CA LEU A 448 -9.78 3.05 -16.12
C LEU A 448 -10.91 2.05 -16.40
N ALA A 449 -12.13 2.53 -16.68
CA ALA A 449 -13.26 1.69 -17.05
C ALA A 449 -12.99 0.89 -18.34
N GLU A 450 -12.43 1.54 -19.37
CA GLU A 450 -12.04 0.87 -20.63
C GLU A 450 -11.00 -0.23 -20.38
N ARG A 451 -9.98 0.07 -19.58
CA ARG A 451 -8.90 -0.88 -19.25
C ARG A 451 -9.39 -2.04 -18.37
N ALA A 452 -10.32 -1.79 -17.45
CA ALA A 452 -10.95 -2.82 -16.64
C ALA A 452 -11.66 -3.86 -17.53
N LYS A 453 -12.45 -3.38 -18.48
CA LYS A 453 -13.14 -4.24 -19.47
C LYS A 453 -12.14 -5.00 -20.34
N LEU A 454 -11.15 -4.30 -20.92
CA LEU A 454 -10.13 -4.88 -21.77
C LEU A 454 -9.40 -6.06 -21.09
N VAL A 455 -9.01 -5.88 -19.82
CA VAL A 455 -8.30 -6.92 -19.06
C VAL A 455 -9.17 -8.16 -18.86
N ALA A 456 -10.40 -7.99 -18.39
CA ALA A 456 -11.31 -9.11 -18.14
C ALA A 456 -11.67 -9.86 -19.45
N ASP A 457 -12.01 -9.14 -20.51
CA ASP A 457 -12.33 -9.71 -21.81
C ASP A 457 -11.14 -10.49 -22.40
N THR A 458 -9.92 -9.93 -22.27
CA THR A 458 -8.72 -10.59 -22.78
C THR A 458 -8.43 -11.87 -22.03
N PHE A 459 -8.45 -11.88 -20.70
CA PHE A 459 -8.24 -13.12 -19.94
C PHE A 459 -9.25 -14.19 -20.31
N ASN A 460 -10.54 -13.85 -20.40
CA ASN A 460 -11.57 -14.80 -20.77
C ASN A 460 -11.49 -15.30 -22.23
N SER A 461 -10.70 -14.63 -23.09
CA SER A 461 -10.41 -15.09 -24.46
C SER A 461 -9.23 -16.05 -24.56
N ILE A 462 -8.50 -16.29 -23.45
CA ILE A 462 -7.30 -17.13 -23.41
C ILE A 462 -7.63 -18.43 -22.68
N GLU A 463 -7.36 -19.57 -23.32
CA GLU A 463 -7.48 -20.87 -22.70
C GLU A 463 -6.69 -20.93 -21.38
N GLY A 464 -7.26 -21.56 -20.35
CA GLY A 464 -6.61 -21.71 -19.04
C GLY A 464 -6.78 -20.52 -18.10
N PHE A 465 -7.53 -19.47 -18.48
CA PHE A 465 -7.95 -18.40 -17.57
C PHE A 465 -9.47 -18.29 -17.46
N THR A 466 -9.91 -17.88 -16.27
CA THR A 466 -11.25 -17.32 -16.05
C THR A 466 -11.09 -16.05 -15.21
N CYS A 467 -11.82 -15.00 -15.56
CA CYS A 467 -11.76 -13.71 -14.88
C CYS A 467 -13.14 -13.13 -14.69
N ASN A 468 -13.52 -12.86 -13.47
CA ASN A 468 -14.74 -12.13 -13.18
C ASN A 468 -14.67 -10.69 -13.73
N VAL A 469 -15.83 -10.09 -13.96
CA VAL A 469 -15.90 -8.68 -14.37
C VAL A 469 -15.21 -7.81 -13.32
N VAL A 470 -14.31 -6.94 -13.76
CA VAL A 470 -13.69 -5.93 -12.93
C VAL A 470 -14.70 -4.80 -12.71
N GLN A 471 -15.52 -4.92 -11.67
CA GLN A 471 -16.59 -3.95 -11.37
C GLN A 471 -16.05 -2.63 -10.83
N GLY A 472 -14.89 -2.68 -10.15
CA GLY A 472 -14.28 -1.51 -9.54
C GLY A 472 -12.83 -1.72 -9.13
N ALA A 473 -12.31 -0.85 -8.27
CA ALA A 473 -10.92 -0.80 -7.81
C ALA A 473 -9.90 -0.60 -8.97
N MET A 474 -8.72 -1.20 -8.88
CA MET A 474 -7.63 -1.02 -9.85
C MET A 474 -6.97 -2.34 -10.27
N TYR A 475 -7.65 -3.47 -10.04
CA TYR A 475 -7.06 -4.80 -10.18
C TYR A 475 -8.03 -5.78 -10.83
N ALA A 476 -7.44 -6.77 -11.51
CA ALA A 476 -8.08 -8.01 -11.88
C ALA A 476 -7.44 -9.17 -11.12
N PHE A 477 -8.24 -10.19 -10.82
CA PHE A 477 -7.81 -11.38 -10.09
C PHE A 477 -8.26 -12.65 -10.83
N PRO A 478 -7.67 -12.92 -12.02
CA PRO A 478 -8.03 -14.09 -12.82
C PRO A 478 -7.60 -15.38 -12.15
N GLN A 479 -8.41 -16.42 -12.31
CA GLN A 479 -8.07 -17.79 -11.95
C GLN A 479 -7.21 -18.42 -13.04
N LEU A 480 -6.20 -19.20 -12.61
CA LEU A 480 -5.29 -19.99 -13.41
C LEU A 480 -5.70 -21.46 -13.37
N HIS A 481 -6.03 -22.05 -14.51
CA HIS A 481 -6.21 -23.50 -14.64
C HIS A 481 -4.90 -24.14 -15.07
N LEU A 482 -4.10 -24.54 -14.10
CA LEU A 482 -2.76 -25.07 -14.33
C LEU A 482 -2.79 -26.58 -14.64
N PRO A 483 -1.98 -27.06 -15.63
CA PRO A 483 -1.79 -28.48 -15.88
C PRO A 483 -1.19 -29.21 -14.68
N GLU A 484 -1.55 -30.48 -14.48
CA GLU A 484 -1.06 -31.31 -13.38
C GLU A 484 0.48 -31.41 -13.36
N LYS A 485 1.13 -31.51 -14.51
CA LYS A 485 2.60 -31.51 -14.62
C LYS A 485 3.22 -30.21 -14.12
N ALA A 486 2.60 -29.06 -14.36
CA ALA A 486 3.07 -27.78 -13.82
C ALA A 486 2.93 -27.72 -12.30
N ILE A 487 1.81 -28.24 -11.76
CA ILE A 487 1.57 -28.34 -10.30
C ILE A 487 2.60 -29.25 -9.66
N ALA A 488 2.88 -30.42 -10.26
CA ALA A 488 3.91 -31.34 -9.80
C ALA A 488 5.29 -30.68 -9.82
N LYS A 489 5.62 -29.98 -10.90
CA LYS A 489 6.90 -29.27 -11.05
C LYS A 489 7.11 -28.19 -9.99
N ALA A 490 6.06 -27.41 -9.68
CA ALA A 490 6.10 -26.43 -8.61
C ALA A 490 6.41 -27.09 -7.25
N LYS A 491 5.78 -28.23 -6.95
CA LYS A 491 6.03 -28.99 -5.72
C LYS A 491 7.47 -29.50 -5.62
N GLU A 492 8.08 -29.96 -6.74
CA GLU A 492 9.50 -30.34 -6.78
C GLU A 492 10.43 -29.18 -6.38
N HIS A 493 10.04 -27.95 -6.70
CA HIS A 493 10.76 -26.72 -6.34
C HIS A 493 10.38 -26.16 -4.96
N ASN A 494 9.54 -26.84 -4.17
CA ASN A 494 8.98 -26.34 -2.90
C ASN A 494 8.29 -24.97 -3.06
N GLN A 495 7.58 -24.79 -4.17
CA GLN A 495 6.84 -23.55 -4.48
C GLN A 495 5.34 -23.84 -4.60
N ASN A 496 4.53 -22.85 -4.25
CA ASN A 496 3.12 -22.86 -4.64
C ASN A 496 3.01 -22.77 -6.17
N PRO A 497 2.04 -23.45 -6.81
CA PRO A 497 1.91 -23.47 -8.27
C PRO A 497 1.74 -22.09 -8.91
N ASP A 498 1.00 -21.20 -8.28
CA ASP A 498 0.84 -19.81 -8.71
C ASP A 498 2.13 -18.97 -8.58
N VAL A 499 2.94 -19.22 -7.55
CA VAL A 499 4.28 -18.62 -7.39
C VAL A 499 5.22 -19.11 -8.48
N PHE A 500 5.25 -20.42 -8.74
CA PHE A 500 6.04 -21.00 -9.82
C PHE A 500 5.68 -20.38 -11.18
N TYR A 501 4.37 -20.30 -11.49
CA TYR A 501 3.90 -19.65 -12.72
C TYR A 501 4.36 -18.18 -12.80
N ALA A 502 4.23 -17.42 -11.72
CA ALA A 502 4.59 -16.01 -11.70
C ALA A 502 6.09 -15.76 -11.92
N PHE A 503 6.97 -16.62 -11.37
CA PHE A 503 8.41 -16.53 -11.66
C PHE A 503 8.72 -16.90 -13.11
N GLN A 504 8.10 -17.94 -13.67
CA GLN A 504 8.26 -18.31 -15.08
C GLN A 504 7.79 -17.17 -16.00
N LEU A 505 6.66 -16.55 -15.69
CA LEU A 505 6.17 -15.39 -16.44
C LEU A 505 7.17 -14.24 -16.39
N LEU A 506 7.65 -13.87 -15.20
CA LEU A 506 8.60 -12.77 -15.02
C LEU A 506 9.91 -12.99 -15.81
N GLU A 507 10.53 -14.16 -15.68
CA GLU A 507 11.82 -14.47 -16.32
C GLU A 507 11.73 -14.57 -17.86
N ASN A 508 10.54 -14.90 -18.41
CA ASN A 508 10.35 -15.04 -19.86
C ASN A 508 9.77 -13.79 -20.54
N THR A 509 9.08 -12.92 -19.79
CA THR A 509 8.34 -11.79 -20.39
C THR A 509 8.61 -10.43 -19.78
N GLY A 510 9.26 -10.38 -18.62
CA GLY A 510 9.41 -9.15 -17.85
C GLY A 510 8.14 -8.69 -17.12
N ILE A 511 7.04 -9.46 -17.13
CA ILE A 511 5.79 -9.08 -16.48
C ILE A 511 5.83 -9.53 -15.02
N CYS A 512 5.76 -8.56 -14.09
CA CYS A 512 5.69 -8.80 -12.67
C CYS A 512 4.24 -8.69 -12.17
N ILE A 513 3.64 -9.82 -11.79
CA ILE A 513 2.31 -9.93 -11.17
C ILE A 513 2.46 -10.29 -9.68
N ILE A 514 1.37 -10.46 -8.92
CA ILE A 514 1.43 -11.02 -7.57
C ILE A 514 0.65 -12.33 -7.53
N PRO A 515 1.26 -13.44 -7.12
CA PRO A 515 0.58 -14.72 -6.95
C PRO A 515 -0.61 -14.63 -5.99
N GLY A 516 -1.68 -15.37 -6.27
CA GLY A 516 -2.91 -15.39 -5.48
C GLY A 516 -2.68 -15.86 -4.04
N SER A 517 -1.75 -16.80 -3.83
CA SER A 517 -1.35 -17.27 -2.51
C SER A 517 -0.91 -16.14 -1.57
N GLY A 518 -0.38 -15.03 -2.11
CA GLY A 518 -0.03 -13.84 -1.34
C GLY A 518 -1.21 -13.02 -0.83
N PHE A 519 -2.42 -13.26 -1.33
CA PHE A 519 -3.67 -12.65 -0.88
C PHE A 519 -4.55 -13.63 -0.09
N GLY A 520 -4.15 -14.90 -0.05
CA GLY A 520 -4.99 -16.01 0.31
C GLY A 520 -5.94 -16.42 -0.82
N GLN A 521 -6.24 -17.71 -0.91
CA GLN A 521 -7.15 -18.28 -1.91
C GLN A 521 -7.70 -19.60 -1.40
N ARG A 522 -8.80 -20.08 -2.00
CA ARG A 522 -9.33 -21.40 -1.64
C ARG A 522 -8.31 -22.49 -1.94
N PRO A 523 -8.21 -23.55 -1.14
CA PRO A 523 -7.35 -24.69 -1.44
C PRO A 523 -7.61 -25.25 -2.85
N ASN A 524 -6.53 -25.58 -3.57
CA ASN A 524 -6.56 -26.11 -4.93
C ASN A 524 -7.10 -25.14 -6.01
N THR A 525 -7.23 -23.87 -5.70
CA THR A 525 -7.44 -22.82 -6.71
C THR A 525 -6.16 -21.99 -6.85
N TYR A 526 -5.89 -21.49 -8.04
CA TYR A 526 -4.70 -20.69 -8.33
C TYR A 526 -5.10 -19.41 -9.02
N HIS A 527 -4.58 -18.30 -8.54
CA HIS A 527 -4.89 -16.97 -9.06
C HIS A 527 -3.61 -16.13 -9.14
N PHE A 528 -3.75 -14.97 -9.75
CA PHE A 528 -2.80 -13.88 -9.57
C PHE A 528 -3.51 -12.54 -9.62
N ARG A 529 -2.93 -11.53 -8.99
CA ARG A 529 -3.38 -10.15 -9.14
C ARG A 529 -2.54 -9.43 -10.18
N THR A 530 -3.21 -8.77 -11.13
CA THR A 530 -2.62 -7.77 -12.01
C THR A 530 -3.33 -6.43 -11.86
N THR A 531 -2.61 -5.32 -12.11
CA THR A 531 -3.22 -3.99 -12.15
C THR A 531 -3.79 -3.68 -13.54
N ILE A 532 -4.85 -2.85 -13.59
CA ILE A 532 -5.39 -2.27 -14.83
C ILE A 532 -4.75 -0.91 -15.16
N LEU A 533 -3.75 -0.47 -14.39
CA LEU A 533 -3.18 0.88 -14.43
C LEU A 533 -2.27 1.19 -15.63
N PRO A 534 -1.55 0.24 -16.28
CA PRO A 534 -0.75 0.58 -17.44
C PRO A 534 -1.59 1.30 -18.51
N GLN A 535 -1.01 2.30 -19.20
CA GLN A 535 -1.69 2.97 -20.30
C GLN A 535 -2.10 1.96 -21.37
N LYS A 536 -3.18 2.23 -22.13
CA LYS A 536 -3.85 1.27 -23.02
C LYS A 536 -2.88 0.51 -23.92
N ASP A 537 -1.96 1.20 -24.59
CA ASP A 537 -1.01 0.56 -25.52
C ASP A 537 -0.04 -0.37 -24.79
N MET A 538 0.46 0.05 -23.62
CA MET A 538 1.31 -0.77 -22.76
C MET A 538 0.52 -1.97 -22.23
N LEU A 539 -0.74 -1.78 -21.85
CA LEU A 539 -1.62 -2.85 -21.36
C LEU A 539 -1.87 -3.91 -22.43
N ILE A 540 -2.16 -3.50 -23.67
CA ILE A 540 -2.32 -4.41 -24.83
C ILE A 540 -1.02 -5.21 -25.03
N SER A 541 0.12 -4.53 -25.11
CA SER A 541 1.42 -5.20 -25.26
C SER A 541 1.72 -6.19 -24.12
N MET A 542 1.38 -5.81 -22.89
CA MET A 542 1.52 -6.69 -21.71
C MET A 542 0.66 -7.95 -21.85
N LEU A 543 -0.62 -7.78 -22.22
CA LEU A 543 -1.56 -8.89 -22.37
C LEU A 543 -1.17 -9.83 -23.51
N ASP A 544 -0.66 -9.31 -24.63
CA ASP A 544 -0.16 -10.10 -25.76
C ASP A 544 1.08 -10.93 -25.40
N ARG A 545 2.03 -10.33 -24.67
CA ARG A 545 3.21 -11.06 -24.13
C ARG A 545 2.77 -12.16 -23.16
N LEU A 546 1.84 -11.86 -22.27
CA LEU A 546 1.30 -12.81 -21.31
C LEU A 546 0.59 -13.95 -22.02
N LYS A 547 -0.27 -13.67 -23.00
CA LYS A 547 -0.97 -14.67 -23.82
C LYS A 547 0.02 -15.62 -24.50
N THR A 548 1.02 -15.06 -25.17
CA THR A 548 2.04 -15.84 -25.89
C THR A 548 2.79 -16.77 -24.94
N PHE A 549 3.21 -16.27 -23.79
CA PHE A 549 3.85 -17.06 -22.76
C PHE A 549 2.92 -18.14 -22.22
N HIS A 550 1.69 -17.79 -21.89
CA HIS A 550 0.74 -18.71 -21.25
C HIS A 550 0.40 -19.90 -22.14
N LEU A 551 0.11 -19.66 -23.43
CA LEU A 551 -0.16 -20.75 -24.37
C LEU A 551 1.05 -21.67 -24.57
N LYS A 552 2.28 -21.11 -24.57
CA LYS A 552 3.50 -21.90 -24.58
C LYS A 552 3.64 -22.70 -23.27
N PHE A 553 3.39 -22.09 -22.13
CA PHE A 553 3.44 -22.73 -20.82
C PHE A 553 2.46 -23.92 -20.74
N LEU A 554 1.21 -23.73 -21.18
CA LEU A 554 0.24 -24.83 -21.24
C LEU A 554 0.76 -25.98 -22.10
N LYS A 555 1.33 -25.70 -23.27
CA LYS A 555 1.90 -26.70 -24.18
C LYS A 555 3.12 -27.41 -23.55
N ASP A 556 4.01 -26.70 -22.89
CA ASP A 556 5.23 -27.24 -22.28
C ASP A 556 4.91 -28.18 -21.11
N TYR A 557 3.74 -27.98 -20.46
CA TYR A 557 3.27 -28.79 -19.33
C TYR A 557 2.00 -29.62 -19.63
N SER A 558 1.57 -29.70 -20.91
CA SER A 558 0.47 -30.59 -21.33
C SER A 558 0.83 -32.06 -21.14
N ASP A 559 -0.17 -32.92 -21.06
CA ASP A 559 -0.02 -34.38 -20.94
C ASP A 559 0.57 -35.07 -22.16
#